data_360e58338db3604a5d7cae07a287e8f5
#
_entry.id   360e58338db3604a5d7cae07a287e8f5
#
_cell.length_a   1.000
_cell.length_b   1.000
_cell.length_c   1.000
_cell.angle_alpha   90.00
_cell.angle_beta   90.00
_cell.angle_gamma   90.00
#
_symmetry.space_group_name_H-M   'P 1'
#
loop_
_entity.id
_entity.type
_entity.pdbx_description
1 polymer ?
#
loop_
_entity_poly.entity_id
_entity_poly.type
_entity_poly.pdbx_seq_one_letter_code
_entity_poly.pdbx_strand_id
1 'polypeptide(L)'
;MKQELHILLGKIGAFALSAAFMAALVGLVFIDVHWLHNFVHETSLTEAAQELLLLAISGGFFAAARRQAERRSAWLLVGGFFLCMLIREMDFAFDALWHGAWVWFALAVALACLWHAARHIAATARGLVYIVSHPGYGMMCAGLLCILVFSRLFGMSALWQTLMLDGYNRVVKNMVEEGCELLGYGLCLLATLSYLKGVFAPDRAKA
;
A
#
# COMPACT_ATOMS: atom_id res chain seq x y z
N MET A 1 30.83 9.60 -19.35
CA MET A 1 29.82 10.45 -20.03
C MET A 1 28.65 9.64 -20.62
N LYS A 2 28.85 8.66 -21.56
CA LYS A 2 27.71 7.86 -22.08
C LYS A 2 27.00 7.02 -21.02
N GLN A 3 27.76 6.38 -20.13
CA GLN A 3 27.20 5.56 -19.05
C GLN A 3 26.46 6.39 -17.99
N GLU A 4 27.00 7.54 -17.62
CA GLU A 4 26.34 8.49 -16.69
C GLU A 4 25.04 9.03 -17.26
N LEU A 5 25.05 9.39 -18.56
CA LEU A 5 23.85 9.82 -19.26
C LEU A 5 22.77 8.73 -19.30
N HIS A 6 23.16 7.48 -19.55
CA HIS A 6 22.22 6.35 -19.53
C HIS A 6 21.59 6.13 -18.15
N ILE A 7 22.40 6.23 -17.07
CA ILE A 7 21.90 6.14 -15.69
C ILE A 7 20.93 7.30 -15.40
N LEU A 8 21.29 8.52 -15.79
CA LEU A 8 20.45 9.70 -15.57
C LEU A 8 19.12 9.58 -16.30
N LEU A 9 19.14 9.24 -17.59
CA LEU A 9 17.93 9.04 -18.39
C LEU A 9 17.04 7.93 -17.82
N GLY A 10 17.64 6.84 -17.34
CA GLY A 10 16.91 5.77 -16.67
C GLY A 10 16.20 6.23 -15.39
N LYS A 11 16.85 7.08 -14.58
CA LYS A 11 16.25 7.64 -13.36
C LYS A 11 15.15 8.65 -13.66
N ILE A 12 15.36 9.51 -14.67
CA ILE A 12 14.33 10.45 -15.13
C ILE A 12 13.11 9.69 -15.67
N GLY A 13 13.34 8.65 -16.49
CA GLY A 13 12.26 7.81 -17.01
C GLY A 13 11.47 7.10 -15.90
N ALA A 14 12.14 6.57 -14.88
CA ALA A 14 11.50 5.96 -13.73
C ALA A 14 10.67 6.99 -12.94
N PHE A 15 11.19 8.21 -12.75
CA PHE A 15 10.44 9.30 -12.11
C PHE A 15 9.19 9.68 -12.93
N ALA A 16 9.35 9.88 -14.24
CA ALA A 16 8.23 10.24 -15.13
C ALA A 16 7.13 9.16 -15.12
N LEU A 17 7.51 7.88 -15.15
CA LEU A 17 6.55 6.76 -15.05
C LEU A 17 5.82 6.76 -13.71
N SER A 18 6.55 6.99 -12.60
CA SER A 18 5.94 7.08 -11.28
C SER A 18 4.98 8.28 -11.18
N ALA A 19 5.36 9.43 -11.75
CA ALA A 19 4.51 10.62 -11.79
C ALA A 19 3.24 10.38 -12.62
N ALA A 20 3.37 9.74 -13.79
CA ALA A 20 2.23 9.38 -14.62
C ALA A 20 1.29 8.39 -13.90
N PHE A 21 1.84 7.42 -13.19
CA PHE A 21 1.06 6.50 -12.36
C PHE A 21 0.30 7.24 -11.25
N MET A 22 0.95 8.14 -10.52
CA MET A 22 0.28 8.94 -9.49
C MET A 22 -0.79 9.87 -10.07
N ALA A 23 -0.52 10.48 -11.24
CA ALA A 23 -1.52 11.29 -11.94
C ALA A 23 -2.74 10.45 -12.37
N ALA A 24 -2.53 9.19 -12.79
CA ALA A 24 -3.63 8.28 -13.11
C ALA A 24 -4.49 7.96 -11.87
N LEU A 25 -3.89 7.75 -10.69
CA LEU A 25 -4.63 7.55 -9.46
C LEU A 25 -5.49 8.77 -9.10
N VAL A 26 -4.94 9.99 -9.20
CA VAL A 26 -5.72 11.23 -9.02
C VAL A 26 -6.82 11.34 -10.07
N GLY A 27 -6.57 10.87 -11.30
CA GLY A 27 -7.56 10.80 -12.37
C GLY A 27 -8.79 9.95 -11.99
N LEU A 28 -8.62 8.87 -11.22
CA LEU A 28 -9.75 8.07 -10.72
C LEU A 28 -10.63 8.87 -9.79
N VAL A 29 -10.03 9.60 -8.86
CA VAL A 29 -10.76 10.52 -7.96
C VAL A 29 -11.54 11.57 -8.76
N PHE A 30 -10.92 12.13 -9.81
CA PHE A 30 -11.57 13.08 -10.68
C PHE A 30 -12.77 12.47 -11.41
N ILE A 31 -12.67 11.22 -11.88
CA ILE A 31 -13.77 10.48 -12.53
C ILE A 31 -14.91 10.25 -11.55
N ASP A 32 -14.62 9.80 -10.33
CA ASP A 32 -15.65 9.59 -9.28
C ASP A 32 -16.46 10.87 -9.03
N VAL A 33 -15.77 12.01 -8.94
CA VAL A 33 -16.42 13.29 -8.61
C VAL A 33 -17.19 13.89 -9.79
N HIS A 34 -16.55 13.95 -10.98
CA HIS A 34 -17.10 14.69 -12.11
C HIS A 34 -18.05 13.89 -12.99
N TRP A 35 -17.79 12.59 -13.14
CA TRP A 35 -18.56 11.76 -14.08
C TRP A 35 -19.53 10.82 -13.39
N LEU A 36 -19.12 10.21 -12.28
CA LEU A 36 -19.97 9.26 -11.57
C LEU A 36 -20.81 9.95 -10.48
N HIS A 37 -20.46 11.17 -10.09
CA HIS A 37 -21.09 11.91 -8.98
C HIS A 37 -21.17 11.05 -7.70
N ASN A 38 -20.25 10.12 -7.58
CA ASN A 38 -20.17 9.13 -6.52
C ASN A 38 -19.20 9.64 -5.45
N PHE A 39 -19.56 10.66 -4.70
CA PHE A 39 -18.76 11.42 -3.74
C PHE A 39 -17.93 10.54 -2.76
N VAL A 40 -17.13 9.61 -3.30
CA VAL A 40 -16.26 8.66 -2.58
C VAL A 40 -17.06 7.88 -1.52
N HIS A 41 -18.07 7.14 -1.98
CA HIS A 41 -18.80 6.14 -1.21
C HIS A 41 -18.14 4.76 -1.39
N GLU A 42 -18.48 3.80 -0.55
CA GLU A 42 -18.02 2.40 -0.49
C GLU A 42 -18.05 1.61 -1.84
N THR A 43 -18.48 2.22 -2.93
CA THR A 43 -18.52 1.68 -4.30
C THR A 43 -17.83 2.58 -5.32
N SER A 44 -16.91 3.44 -4.88
CA SER A 44 -16.17 4.36 -5.75
C SER A 44 -15.04 3.66 -6.51
N LEU A 45 -14.62 4.24 -7.66
CA LEU A 45 -13.44 3.77 -8.37
C LEU A 45 -12.17 3.98 -7.54
N THR A 46 -12.15 5.03 -6.71
CA THR A 46 -11.06 5.33 -5.79
C THR A 46 -10.87 4.20 -4.80
N GLU A 47 -11.94 3.73 -4.17
CA GLU A 47 -11.91 2.63 -3.21
C GLU A 47 -11.54 1.29 -3.87
N ALA A 48 -12.16 0.98 -5.02
CA ALA A 48 -11.77 -0.20 -5.79
C ALA A 48 -10.28 -0.18 -6.21
N ALA A 49 -9.72 1.00 -6.51
CA ALA A 49 -8.30 1.14 -6.80
C ALA A 49 -7.43 0.89 -5.56
N GLN A 50 -7.83 1.37 -4.38
CA GLN A 50 -7.12 1.12 -3.11
C GLN A 50 -7.09 -0.38 -2.79
N GLU A 51 -8.23 -1.07 -2.92
CA GLU A 51 -8.33 -2.52 -2.73
C GLU A 51 -7.43 -3.29 -3.71
N LEU A 52 -7.44 -2.92 -5.00
CA LEU A 52 -6.57 -3.52 -6.02
C LEU A 52 -5.08 -3.27 -5.76
N LEU A 53 -4.72 -2.08 -5.30
CA LEU A 53 -3.34 -1.77 -4.91
C LEU A 53 -2.90 -2.64 -3.73
N LEU A 54 -3.71 -2.75 -2.68
CA LEU A 54 -3.44 -3.60 -1.53
C LEU A 54 -3.35 -5.07 -1.89
N LEU A 55 -4.24 -5.55 -2.76
CA LEU A 55 -4.20 -6.92 -3.27
C LEU A 55 -2.90 -7.19 -4.04
N ALA A 56 -2.48 -6.26 -4.92
CA ALA A 56 -1.25 -6.37 -5.67
C ALA A 56 -0.01 -6.35 -4.76
N ILE A 57 0.02 -5.48 -3.75
CA ILE A 57 1.10 -5.40 -2.76
C ILE A 57 1.19 -6.70 -1.96
N SER A 58 0.10 -7.12 -1.35
CA SER A 58 0.04 -8.35 -0.54
C SER A 58 0.41 -9.57 -1.37
N GLY A 59 -0.19 -9.72 -2.56
CA GLY A 59 0.09 -10.80 -3.50
C GLY A 59 1.55 -10.82 -3.95
N GLY A 60 2.15 -9.65 -4.18
CA GLY A 60 3.57 -9.50 -4.51
C GLY A 60 4.49 -10.04 -3.41
N PHE A 61 4.22 -9.70 -2.15
CA PHE A 61 5.00 -10.22 -1.02
C PHE A 61 4.78 -11.71 -0.80
N PHE A 62 3.58 -12.25 -1.01
CA PHE A 62 3.35 -13.70 -0.98
C PHE A 62 4.06 -14.43 -2.12
N ALA A 63 4.14 -13.83 -3.30
CA ALA A 63 4.91 -14.37 -4.41
C ALA A 63 6.43 -14.38 -4.09
N ALA A 64 6.95 -13.31 -3.46
CA ALA A 64 8.32 -13.27 -2.96
C ALA A 64 8.58 -14.35 -1.90
N ALA A 65 7.64 -14.60 -1.00
CA ALA A 65 7.72 -15.65 0.01
C ALA A 65 7.80 -17.07 -0.61
N ARG A 66 7.13 -17.27 -1.75
CA ARG A 66 7.23 -18.55 -2.50
C ARG A 66 8.58 -18.69 -3.21
N ARG A 67 9.16 -17.61 -3.68
CA ARG A 67 10.41 -17.60 -4.45
C ARG A 67 11.65 -17.68 -3.58
N GLN A 68 11.65 -17.05 -2.41
CA GLN A 68 12.79 -16.95 -1.50
C GLN A 68 12.52 -17.67 -0.17
N ALA A 69 12.78 -18.98 -0.13
CA ALA A 69 12.55 -19.81 1.05
C ALA A 69 13.31 -19.33 2.30
N GLU A 70 14.52 -18.80 2.14
CA GLU A 70 15.37 -18.30 3.25
C GLU A 70 14.76 -17.08 3.97
N ARG A 71 13.99 -16.25 3.25
CA ARG A 71 13.35 -15.03 3.77
C ARG A 71 11.83 -15.13 3.84
N ARG A 72 11.31 -16.35 3.65
CA ARG A 72 9.88 -16.63 3.55
C ARG A 72 9.08 -16.03 4.69
N SER A 73 9.54 -16.22 5.93
CA SER A 73 8.81 -15.76 7.12
C SER A 73 8.67 -14.22 7.17
N ALA A 74 9.69 -13.47 6.76
CA ALA A 74 9.63 -12.02 6.70
C ALA A 74 8.68 -11.54 5.59
N TRP A 75 8.74 -12.17 4.40
CA TRP A 75 7.83 -11.84 3.31
C TRP A 75 6.36 -12.14 3.65
N LEU A 76 6.10 -13.28 4.33
CA LEU A 76 4.76 -13.61 4.82
C LEU A 76 4.26 -12.61 5.85
N LEU A 77 5.14 -12.11 6.73
CA LEU A 77 4.76 -11.11 7.74
C LEU A 77 4.33 -9.80 7.08
N VAL A 78 5.12 -9.30 6.12
CA VAL A 78 4.80 -8.06 5.40
C VAL A 78 3.58 -8.25 4.51
N GLY A 79 3.48 -9.36 3.78
CA GLY A 79 2.32 -9.66 2.94
C GLY A 79 1.04 -9.81 3.76
N GLY A 80 1.13 -10.45 4.93
CA GLY A 80 0.03 -10.57 5.88
C GLY A 80 -0.44 -9.24 6.47
N PHE A 81 0.50 -8.33 6.74
CA PHE A 81 0.17 -6.98 7.18
C PHE A 81 -0.68 -6.24 6.12
N PHE A 82 -0.27 -6.24 4.84
CA PHE A 82 -1.05 -5.63 3.78
C PHE A 82 -2.36 -6.37 3.48
N LEU A 83 -2.42 -7.68 3.71
CA LEU A 83 -3.67 -8.42 3.63
C LEU A 83 -4.65 -8.00 4.73
N CYS A 84 -4.17 -7.77 5.95
CA CYS A 84 -5.02 -7.23 7.03
C CYS A 84 -5.55 -5.83 6.70
N MET A 85 -4.73 -4.98 6.05
CA MET A 85 -5.20 -3.68 5.56
C MET A 85 -6.28 -3.84 4.48
N LEU A 86 -6.09 -4.76 3.53
CA LEU A 86 -7.09 -5.06 2.51
C LEU A 86 -8.42 -5.53 3.13
N ILE A 87 -8.36 -6.46 4.09
CA ILE A 87 -9.55 -6.95 4.80
C ILE A 87 -10.28 -5.80 5.49
N ARG A 88 -9.55 -4.83 6.04
CA ARG A 88 -10.14 -3.63 6.66
C ARG A 88 -10.79 -2.70 5.62
N GLU A 89 -10.17 -2.50 4.47
CA GLU A 89 -10.78 -1.68 3.40
C GLU A 89 -12.06 -2.33 2.84
N MET A 90 -12.12 -3.64 2.82
CA MET A 90 -13.29 -4.40 2.39
C MET A 90 -14.32 -4.63 3.51
N ASP A 91 -14.36 -3.80 4.57
CA ASP A 91 -15.24 -4.02 5.73
C ASP A 91 -16.71 -4.12 5.34
N PHE A 92 -17.19 -3.33 4.37
CA PHE A 92 -18.54 -3.39 3.83
C PHE A 92 -18.90 -4.79 3.28
N ALA A 93 -17.94 -5.49 2.64
CA ALA A 93 -18.17 -6.84 2.12
C ALA A 93 -18.27 -7.87 3.26
N PHE A 94 -17.49 -7.69 4.34
CA PHE A 94 -17.54 -8.54 5.52
C PHE A 94 -18.77 -8.24 6.40
N ASP A 95 -19.26 -7.01 6.41
CA ASP A 95 -20.48 -6.62 7.13
C ASP A 95 -21.75 -7.29 6.55
N ALA A 96 -21.68 -7.83 5.32
CA ALA A 96 -22.71 -8.71 4.79
C ALA A 96 -22.87 -10.02 5.59
N LEU A 97 -21.85 -10.45 6.34
CA LEU A 97 -21.93 -11.61 7.24
C LEU A 97 -22.50 -11.20 8.60
N TRP A 98 -21.84 -10.27 9.27
CA TRP A 98 -22.29 -9.55 10.47
C TRP A 98 -21.43 -8.31 10.67
N HIS A 99 -21.93 -7.30 11.33
CA HIS A 99 -21.25 -6.04 11.57
C HIS A 99 -19.92 -6.27 12.33
N GLY A 100 -18.82 -5.76 11.76
CA GLY A 100 -17.47 -5.91 12.30
C GLY A 100 -16.82 -7.26 12.05
N ALA A 101 -17.36 -8.11 11.17
CA ALA A 101 -16.80 -9.42 10.84
C ALA A 101 -15.33 -9.34 10.39
N TRP A 102 -14.96 -8.31 9.65
CA TRP A 102 -13.61 -8.09 9.12
C TRP A 102 -12.50 -8.22 10.18
N VAL A 103 -12.78 -7.80 11.44
CA VAL A 103 -11.81 -7.87 12.55
C VAL A 103 -11.35 -9.30 12.80
N TRP A 104 -12.26 -10.27 12.76
CA TRP A 104 -11.93 -11.67 13.02
C TRP A 104 -11.07 -12.28 11.90
N PHE A 105 -11.36 -11.92 10.64
CA PHE A 105 -10.56 -12.38 9.50
C PHE A 105 -9.16 -11.74 9.51
N ALA A 106 -9.06 -10.44 9.77
CA ALA A 106 -7.77 -9.75 9.91
C ALA A 106 -6.96 -10.32 11.08
N LEU A 107 -7.59 -10.56 12.22
CA LEU A 107 -6.95 -11.16 13.39
C LEU A 107 -6.45 -12.58 13.10
N ALA A 108 -7.23 -13.41 12.41
CA ALA A 108 -6.82 -14.76 12.02
C ALA A 108 -5.57 -14.72 11.11
N VAL A 109 -5.54 -13.82 10.12
CA VAL A 109 -4.36 -13.63 9.25
C VAL A 109 -3.16 -13.14 10.05
N ALA A 110 -3.34 -12.12 10.90
CA ALA A 110 -2.27 -11.58 11.74
C ALA A 110 -1.67 -12.66 12.66
N LEU A 111 -2.52 -13.40 13.37
CA LEU A 111 -2.07 -14.48 14.27
C LEU A 111 -1.35 -15.60 13.52
N ALA A 112 -1.84 -15.99 12.34
CA ALA A 112 -1.16 -17.01 11.51
C ALA A 112 0.22 -16.56 11.07
N CYS A 113 0.36 -15.30 10.60
CA CYS A 113 1.65 -14.74 10.19
C CYS A 113 2.62 -14.57 11.37
N LEU A 114 2.14 -14.06 12.50
CA LEU A 114 2.94 -13.91 13.73
C LEU A 114 3.38 -15.27 14.29
N TRP A 115 2.50 -16.25 14.30
CA TRP A 115 2.82 -17.61 14.72
C TRP A 115 3.91 -18.23 13.84
N HIS A 116 3.78 -18.09 12.52
CA HIS A 116 4.81 -18.58 11.60
C HIS A 116 6.16 -17.86 11.82
N ALA A 117 6.13 -16.55 12.00
CA ALA A 117 7.32 -15.73 12.26
C ALA A 117 8.00 -16.11 13.59
N ALA A 118 7.22 -16.33 14.65
CA ALA A 118 7.72 -16.72 15.95
C ALA A 118 8.39 -18.10 15.94
N ARG A 119 7.85 -19.05 15.15
CA ARG A 119 8.48 -20.38 14.97
C ARG A 119 9.80 -20.33 14.18
N HIS A 120 10.03 -19.28 13.43
CA HIS A 120 11.22 -19.09 12.58
C HIS A 120 11.95 -17.77 12.88
N ILE A 121 12.03 -17.40 14.17
CA ILE A 121 12.46 -16.06 14.60
C ILE A 121 13.79 -15.61 14.00
N ALA A 122 14.81 -16.48 13.94
CA ALA A 122 16.12 -16.14 13.38
C ALA A 122 16.07 -15.89 11.86
N ALA A 123 15.26 -16.65 11.12
CA ALA A 123 15.05 -16.44 9.69
C ALA A 123 14.22 -15.18 9.43
N THR A 124 13.22 -14.95 10.27
CA THR A 124 12.38 -13.74 10.22
C THR A 124 13.21 -12.50 10.45
N ALA A 125 14.06 -12.49 11.50
CA ALA A 125 14.94 -11.35 11.80
C ALA A 125 15.90 -11.04 10.64
N ARG A 126 16.58 -12.07 10.08
CA ARG A 126 17.45 -11.88 8.90
C ARG A 126 16.68 -11.34 7.68
N GLY A 127 15.48 -11.87 7.45
CA GLY A 127 14.64 -11.41 6.35
C GLY A 127 14.14 -9.96 6.54
N LEU A 128 13.80 -9.56 7.77
CA LEU A 128 13.42 -8.18 8.08
C LEU A 128 14.61 -7.22 7.91
N VAL A 129 15.82 -7.61 8.35
CA VAL A 129 17.04 -6.82 8.10
C VAL A 129 17.24 -6.60 6.60
N TYR A 130 17.06 -7.63 5.78
CA TYR A 130 17.13 -7.48 4.32
C TYR A 130 16.10 -6.47 3.79
N ILE A 131 14.87 -6.53 4.28
CA ILE A 131 13.78 -5.61 3.87
C ILE A 131 14.11 -4.17 4.24
N VAL A 132 14.54 -3.90 5.48
CA VAL A 132 14.83 -2.53 5.94
C VAL A 132 16.12 -1.96 5.33
N SER A 133 17.04 -2.82 4.88
CA SER A 133 18.25 -2.39 4.18
C SER A 133 18.07 -2.19 2.68
N HIS A 134 16.89 -2.51 2.13
CA HIS A 134 16.62 -2.37 0.70
C HIS A 134 16.39 -0.90 0.31
N PRO A 135 16.86 -0.44 -0.87
CA PRO A 135 16.65 0.95 -1.32
C PRO A 135 15.17 1.39 -1.38
N GLY A 136 14.25 0.46 -1.56
CA GLY A 136 12.80 0.71 -1.55
C GLY A 136 12.21 0.95 -0.17
N TYR A 137 12.96 0.74 0.92
CA TYR A 137 12.43 0.84 2.28
C TYR A 137 11.93 2.25 2.64
N GLY A 138 12.70 3.29 2.27
CA GLY A 138 12.29 4.67 2.52
C GLY A 138 10.95 5.04 1.85
N MET A 139 10.74 4.57 0.62
CA MET A 139 9.46 4.77 -0.09
C MET A 139 8.32 4.00 0.56
N MET A 140 8.57 2.76 1.02
CA MET A 140 7.61 1.97 1.78
C MET A 140 7.20 2.68 3.08
N CYS A 141 8.17 3.18 3.84
CA CYS A 141 7.91 3.95 5.06
C CYS A 141 7.11 5.23 4.77
N ALA A 142 7.46 5.98 3.72
CA ALA A 142 6.71 7.18 3.33
C ALA A 142 5.24 6.86 3.01
N GLY A 143 4.99 5.79 2.25
CA GLY A 143 3.63 5.33 1.97
C GLY A 143 2.87 4.94 3.23
N LEU A 144 3.48 4.14 4.11
CA LEU A 144 2.85 3.73 5.37
C LEU A 144 2.60 4.91 6.32
N LEU A 145 3.52 5.87 6.42
CA LEU A 145 3.30 7.08 7.20
C LEU A 145 2.15 7.93 6.64
N CYS A 146 2.04 7.98 5.31
CA CYS A 146 0.92 8.66 4.66
C CYS A 146 -0.42 8.02 5.04
N ILE A 147 -0.53 6.69 4.99
CA ILE A 147 -1.77 5.94 5.27
C ILE A 147 -2.09 5.92 6.77
N LEU A 148 -1.11 5.52 7.59
CA LEU A 148 -1.39 5.18 9.00
C LEU A 148 -1.37 6.40 9.93
N VAL A 149 -0.70 7.48 9.52
CA VAL A 149 -0.52 8.67 10.35
C VAL A 149 -1.12 9.90 9.69
N PHE A 150 -0.62 10.26 8.51
CA PHE A 150 -1.00 11.53 7.90
C PHE A 150 -2.48 11.57 7.51
N SER A 151 -3.00 10.55 6.81
CA SER A 151 -4.42 10.50 6.43
C SER A 151 -5.33 10.56 7.67
N ARG A 152 -4.97 9.84 8.73
CA ARG A 152 -5.77 9.78 9.97
C ARG A 152 -5.80 11.12 10.71
N LEU A 153 -4.64 11.77 10.86
CA LEU A 153 -4.56 13.07 11.50
C LEU A 153 -5.18 14.18 10.65
N PHE A 154 -4.93 14.15 9.34
CA PHE A 154 -5.45 15.15 8.42
C PHE A 154 -6.94 14.94 8.11
N GLY A 155 -7.44 13.70 8.22
CA GLY A 155 -8.86 13.33 8.10
C GLY A 155 -9.70 13.59 9.36
N MET A 156 -9.13 14.18 10.45
CA MET A 156 -9.90 14.44 11.67
C MET A 156 -10.99 15.47 11.45
N SER A 157 -12.24 15.11 11.78
CA SER A 157 -13.40 16.00 11.66
C SER A 157 -13.24 17.32 12.41
N ALA A 158 -12.58 17.30 13.58
CA ALA A 158 -12.35 18.51 14.38
C ALA A 158 -11.54 19.57 13.64
N LEU A 159 -10.51 19.15 12.87
CA LEU A 159 -9.71 20.05 12.04
C LEU A 159 -10.58 20.76 11.00
N TRP A 160 -11.38 20.00 10.26
CA TRP A 160 -12.20 20.51 9.17
C TRP A 160 -13.39 21.33 9.64
N GLN A 161 -14.00 20.97 10.77
CA GLN A 161 -15.05 21.79 11.40
C GLN A 161 -14.51 23.15 11.84
N THR A 162 -13.31 23.20 12.43
CA THR A 162 -12.68 24.47 12.82
C THR A 162 -12.30 25.31 11.61
N LEU A 163 -11.83 24.67 10.51
CA LEU A 163 -11.40 25.38 9.30
C LEU A 163 -12.58 25.90 8.48
N MET A 164 -13.62 25.09 8.32
CA MET A 164 -14.74 25.39 7.43
C MET A 164 -15.93 26.06 8.13
N LEU A 165 -15.92 26.13 9.45
CA LEU A 165 -16.99 26.75 10.27
C LEU A 165 -18.39 26.22 9.84
N ASP A 166 -19.32 27.14 9.58
CA ASP A 166 -20.70 26.81 9.14
C ASP A 166 -20.76 26.15 7.76
N GLY A 167 -19.68 26.19 6.98
CA GLY A 167 -19.55 25.55 5.68
C GLY A 167 -18.99 24.13 5.75
N TYR A 168 -18.89 23.50 6.92
CA TYR A 168 -18.35 22.14 7.04
C TYR A 168 -19.07 21.14 6.15
N ASN A 169 -18.30 20.49 5.29
CA ASN A 169 -18.78 19.44 4.40
C ASN A 169 -17.96 18.17 4.60
N ARG A 170 -18.62 17.11 5.09
CA ARG A 170 -18.00 15.81 5.35
C ARG A 170 -17.41 15.19 4.08
N VAL A 171 -18.00 15.45 2.91
CA VAL A 171 -17.51 14.93 1.63
C VAL A 171 -16.10 15.46 1.34
N VAL A 172 -15.84 16.76 1.57
CA VAL A 172 -14.51 17.36 1.38
C VAL A 172 -13.49 16.70 2.31
N LYS A 173 -13.84 16.53 3.57
CA LYS A 173 -12.97 15.84 4.55
C LYS A 173 -12.66 14.41 4.11
N ASN A 174 -13.66 13.61 3.75
CA ASN A 174 -13.48 12.24 3.30
C ASN A 174 -12.59 12.19 2.05
N MET A 175 -12.82 13.08 1.10
CA MET A 175 -12.04 13.15 -0.14
C MET A 175 -10.56 13.40 0.11
N VAL A 176 -10.22 14.24 1.08
CA VAL A 176 -8.83 14.50 1.47
C VAL A 176 -8.22 13.27 2.14
N GLU A 177 -8.96 12.60 3.03
CA GLU A 177 -8.54 11.38 3.70
C GLU A 177 -8.23 10.28 2.68
N GLU A 178 -9.21 9.96 1.82
CA GLU A 178 -9.09 8.94 0.76
C GLU A 178 -7.98 9.26 -0.25
N GLY A 179 -7.83 10.53 -0.63
CA GLY A 179 -6.75 10.96 -1.52
C GLY A 179 -5.36 10.74 -0.91
N CYS A 180 -5.21 10.97 0.40
CA CYS A 180 -3.96 10.70 1.12
C CYS A 180 -3.68 9.19 1.20
N GLU A 181 -4.71 8.38 1.44
CA GLU A 181 -4.58 6.92 1.48
C GLU A 181 -4.21 6.34 0.12
N LEU A 182 -4.88 6.79 -0.94
CA LEU A 182 -4.59 6.39 -2.32
C LEU A 182 -3.15 6.71 -2.71
N LEU A 183 -2.64 7.91 -2.37
CA LEU A 183 -1.24 8.28 -2.53
C LEU A 183 -0.32 7.31 -1.78
N GLY A 184 -0.63 7.02 -0.54
CA GLY A 184 0.15 6.12 0.31
C GLY A 184 0.20 4.70 -0.25
N TYR A 185 -0.93 4.14 -0.69
CA TYR A 185 -0.99 2.82 -1.35
C TYR A 185 -0.20 2.81 -2.66
N GLY A 186 -0.28 3.87 -3.44
CA GLY A 186 0.53 4.02 -4.65
C GLY A 186 2.03 3.98 -4.37
N LEU A 187 2.51 4.70 -3.34
CA LEU A 187 3.90 4.67 -2.90
C LEU A 187 4.32 3.26 -2.42
N CYS A 188 3.47 2.59 -1.64
CA CYS A 188 3.71 1.23 -1.19
C CYS A 188 3.81 0.24 -2.37
N LEU A 189 2.96 0.38 -3.40
CA LEU A 189 3.06 -0.45 -4.60
C LEU A 189 4.38 -0.22 -5.35
N LEU A 190 4.78 1.04 -5.57
CA LEU A 190 6.06 1.36 -6.22
C LEU A 190 7.26 0.79 -5.44
N ALA A 191 7.22 0.87 -4.11
CA ALA A 191 8.21 0.24 -3.25
C ALA A 191 8.19 -1.29 -3.40
N THR A 192 7.01 -1.91 -3.40
CA THR A 192 6.84 -3.35 -3.59
C THR A 192 7.44 -3.81 -4.92
N LEU A 193 7.17 -3.09 -6.02
CA LEU A 193 7.76 -3.39 -7.32
C LEU A 193 9.29 -3.32 -7.30
N SER A 194 9.87 -2.39 -6.51
CA SER A 194 11.32 -2.31 -6.31
C SER A 194 11.86 -3.57 -5.60
N TYR A 195 11.19 -4.06 -4.56
CA TYR A 195 11.55 -5.31 -3.89
C TYR A 195 11.45 -6.51 -4.84
N LEU A 196 10.35 -6.61 -5.59
CA LEU A 196 10.10 -7.72 -6.51
C LEU A 196 11.13 -7.79 -7.65
N LYS A 197 11.61 -6.65 -8.15
CA LYS A 197 12.71 -6.62 -9.11
C LYS A 197 13.95 -7.33 -8.58
N GLY A 198 14.29 -7.14 -7.30
CA GLY A 198 15.41 -7.85 -6.66
C GLY A 198 15.18 -9.35 -6.45
N VAL A 199 13.90 -9.75 -6.24
CA VAL A 199 13.54 -11.15 -6.02
C VAL A 199 13.45 -11.95 -7.31
N PHE A 200 12.96 -11.34 -8.40
CA PHE A 200 12.68 -12.00 -9.68
C PHE A 200 13.73 -11.71 -10.76
N ALA A 201 14.74 -10.86 -10.47
CA ALA A 201 15.85 -10.66 -11.39
C ALA A 201 16.55 -11.99 -11.65
N PRO A 202 16.87 -12.32 -12.90
CA PRO A 202 17.68 -13.51 -13.19
C PRO A 202 19.03 -13.39 -12.48
N ASP A 203 19.49 -14.47 -11.86
CA ASP A 203 20.81 -14.56 -11.21
C ASP A 203 21.92 -14.24 -12.23
N ARG A 204 22.36 -12.98 -12.27
CA ARG A 204 23.51 -12.56 -13.09
C ARG A 204 24.85 -13.10 -12.57
N ALA A 205 24.85 -13.89 -11.50
CA ALA A 205 26.03 -14.45 -10.86
C ALA A 205 26.40 -15.88 -11.34
N LYS A 206 25.72 -16.40 -12.38
CA LYS A 206 26.03 -17.73 -12.95
C LYS A 206 26.46 -17.70 -14.42
N ALA A 207 26.91 -16.55 -14.90
CA ALA A 207 27.53 -16.44 -16.23
C ALA A 207 28.97 -16.01 -16.10
#